data_c90ef46abd0f7847a49755f37e955577
#
_entry.id   c90ef46abd0f7847a49755f37e955577
#
_cell.length_a   1.000
_cell.length_b   1.000
_cell.length_c   1.000
_cell.angle_alpha   90.00
_cell.angle_beta   90.00
_cell.angle_gamma   90.00
#
_symmetry.space_group_name_H-M   'P 1'
#
loop_
_entity.id
_entity.type
_entity.pdbx_description
1 polymer ?
#
loop_
_entity_poly.entity_id
_entity_poly.type
_entity_poly.pdbx_seq_one_letter_code
_entity_poly.pdbx_strand_id
1 'polypeptide(L)'
;LDFVHKKVTGHGGRATNAGLSLTSMIDFLIVVVVFLLMTFSASGETPPAKGVRIPSAENTLDMIDAPMVAINGQQILVDGAAAGNTRAIEDNKRLQRIDELFNILKGKREVWKQLHPNKDFPGVVVLQIDQDVPAVVVKSTFQTAAFAGYPNVSFMVNGIPKSH
;
A
#
# COMPACT_ATOMS: atom_id res chain seq x y z
N LEU A 1 63.37 -23.54 33.31
CA LEU A 1 62.73 -22.20 33.35
C LEU A 1 62.02 -21.85 32.06
N ASP A 2 62.37 -22.41 30.90
CA ASP A 2 61.69 -22.15 29.66
C ASP A 2 60.35 -22.88 29.49
N PHE A 3 60.13 -23.93 30.27
CA PHE A 3 58.88 -24.71 30.23
C PHE A 3 57.65 -23.98 30.81
N VAL A 4 57.85 -23.07 31.74
CA VAL A 4 56.75 -22.36 32.42
C VAL A 4 56.21 -21.22 31.57
N HIS A 5 57.05 -20.58 30.78
CA HIS A 5 56.62 -19.50 29.87
C HIS A 5 55.77 -19.99 28.69
N LYS A 6 55.97 -21.18 28.21
CA LYS A 6 55.26 -21.73 27.08
C LYS A 6 53.82 -22.18 27.41
N LYS A 7 53.53 -22.44 28.70
CA LYS A 7 52.23 -22.88 29.17
C LYS A 7 51.27 -21.76 29.45
N VAL A 8 51.77 -20.56 29.74
CA VAL A 8 50.96 -19.39 30.13
C VAL A 8 50.46 -18.63 28.91
N THR A 9 51.19 -18.64 27.80
CA THR A 9 50.78 -17.96 26.56
C THR A 9 49.76 -18.71 25.73
N GLY A 10 49.58 -20.03 25.97
CA GLY A 10 48.65 -20.85 25.16
C GLY A 10 47.17 -20.79 25.59
N HIS A 11 46.90 -20.32 26.80
CA HIS A 11 45.52 -20.32 27.31
C HIS A 11 44.78 -18.98 27.20
N GLY A 12 45.47 -17.88 27.00
CA GLY A 12 44.88 -16.57 26.88
C GLY A 12 44.26 -16.24 25.51
N GLY A 13 44.73 -16.92 24.45
CA GLY A 13 44.31 -16.60 23.09
C GLY A 13 42.95 -17.16 22.68
N ARG A 14 42.46 -18.22 23.30
CA ARG A 14 41.20 -18.86 22.93
C ARG A 14 39.97 -18.16 23.51
N ALA A 15 40.06 -17.60 24.69
CA ALA A 15 38.94 -16.92 25.33
C ALA A 15 38.61 -15.57 24.67
N THR A 16 39.61 -14.83 24.20
CA THR A 16 39.45 -13.55 23.52
C THR A 16 38.86 -13.68 22.12
N ASN A 17 39.21 -14.73 21.37
CA ASN A 17 38.65 -14.96 20.05
C ASN A 17 37.18 -15.38 20.09
N ALA A 18 36.73 -16.14 21.06
CA ALA A 18 35.33 -16.51 21.24
C ALA A 18 34.47 -15.30 21.62
N GLY A 19 34.96 -14.39 22.48
CA GLY A 19 34.27 -13.17 22.84
C GLY A 19 34.14 -12.18 21.69
N LEU A 20 35.16 -12.02 20.86
CA LEU A 20 35.15 -11.18 19.67
C LEU A 20 34.21 -11.74 18.61
N SER A 21 34.12 -13.06 18.42
CA SER A 21 33.23 -13.72 17.49
C SER A 21 31.76 -13.52 17.86
N LEU A 22 31.40 -13.61 19.13
CA LEU A 22 30.05 -13.35 19.63
C LEU A 22 29.64 -11.91 19.44
N THR A 23 30.51 -10.94 19.73
CA THR A 23 30.26 -9.51 19.53
C THR A 23 30.04 -9.19 18.05
N SER A 24 30.82 -9.79 17.16
CA SER A 24 30.66 -9.63 15.71
C SER A 24 29.33 -10.20 15.21
N MET A 25 28.88 -11.34 15.72
CA MET A 25 27.58 -11.93 15.38
C MET A 25 26.41 -11.06 15.87
N ILE A 26 26.49 -10.51 17.05
CA ILE A 26 25.48 -9.60 17.58
C ILE A 26 25.39 -8.34 16.74
N ASP A 27 26.51 -7.75 16.35
CA ASP A 27 26.56 -6.56 15.50
C ASP A 27 25.92 -6.84 14.13
N PHE A 28 26.24 -7.98 13.52
CA PHE A 28 25.61 -8.42 12.27
C PHE A 28 24.09 -8.56 12.41
N LEU A 29 23.61 -9.17 13.50
CA LEU A 29 22.17 -9.31 13.77
C LEU A 29 21.48 -7.95 13.93
N ILE A 30 22.10 -7.02 14.64
CA ILE A 30 21.58 -5.66 14.82
C ILE A 30 21.47 -4.95 13.46
N VAL A 31 22.48 -5.03 12.63
CA VAL A 31 22.47 -4.43 11.28
C VAL A 31 21.35 -5.03 10.42
N VAL A 32 21.18 -6.34 10.44
CA VAL A 32 20.11 -7.02 9.69
C VAL A 32 18.73 -6.61 10.20
N VAL A 33 18.53 -6.53 11.52
CA VAL A 33 17.26 -6.11 12.11
C VAL A 33 16.94 -4.66 11.75
N VAL A 34 17.89 -3.75 11.84
CA VAL A 34 17.71 -2.34 11.45
C VAL A 34 17.40 -2.25 9.96
N PHE A 35 18.09 -2.99 9.11
CA PHE A 35 17.83 -3.05 7.68
C PHE A 35 16.42 -3.53 7.37
N LEU A 36 15.96 -4.60 8.03
CA LEU A 36 14.60 -5.11 7.87
C LEU A 36 13.55 -4.10 8.33
N LEU A 37 13.78 -3.41 9.44
CA LEU A 37 12.89 -2.36 9.93
C LEU A 37 12.80 -1.19 8.94
N MET A 38 13.93 -0.76 8.39
CA MET A 38 13.95 0.29 7.36
C MET A 38 13.23 -0.13 6.08
N THR A 39 13.43 -1.37 5.64
CA THR A 39 12.77 -1.91 4.45
C THR A 39 11.26 -2.06 4.67
N PHE A 40 10.85 -2.49 5.84
CA PHE A 40 9.44 -2.63 6.20
C PHE A 40 8.74 -1.27 6.34
N SER A 41 9.44 -0.27 6.86
CA SER A 41 8.94 1.09 6.96
C SER A 41 8.77 1.76 5.59
N ALA A 42 9.61 1.40 4.62
CA ALA A 42 9.54 1.97 3.26
C ALA A 42 8.37 1.46 2.43
N SER A 43 7.77 0.32 2.81
CA SER A 43 6.67 -0.28 2.04
C SER A 43 5.26 0.08 2.54
N GLY A 44 5.13 0.84 3.61
CA GLY A 44 3.83 1.07 4.23
C GLY A 44 3.36 2.52 4.36
N GLU A 45 4.26 3.47 4.46
CA GLU A 45 3.88 4.87 4.65
C GLU A 45 4.77 5.78 3.81
N THR A 46 4.22 6.29 2.74
CA THR A 46 4.77 7.53 2.17
C THR A 46 4.65 8.60 3.25
N PRO A 47 5.76 9.17 3.74
CA PRO A 47 5.66 10.29 4.66
C PRO A 47 4.79 11.37 4.00
N PRO A 48 3.81 11.92 4.70
CA PRO A 48 3.02 13.01 4.14
C PRO A 48 3.98 14.11 3.71
N ALA A 49 3.92 14.48 2.45
CA ALA A 49 4.75 15.55 1.91
C ALA A 49 4.55 16.78 2.79
N LYS A 50 5.63 17.25 3.43
CA LYS A 50 5.61 18.47 4.25
C LYS A 50 5.09 19.61 3.40
N GLY A 51 3.88 20.06 3.67
CA GLY A 51 3.29 21.21 2.97
C GLY A 51 1.89 20.98 2.38
N VAL A 52 1.40 19.74 2.33
CA VAL A 52 0.00 19.52 2.04
C VAL A 52 -0.78 19.74 3.33
N ARG A 53 -1.36 20.93 3.46
CA ARG A 53 -2.48 21.11 4.39
C ARG A 53 -3.58 20.18 3.90
N ILE A 54 -3.69 19.03 4.54
CA ILE A 54 -4.89 18.21 4.41
C ILE A 54 -6.03 19.10 4.89
N PRO A 55 -6.99 19.49 4.05
CA PRO A 55 -8.17 20.14 4.57
C PRO A 55 -8.72 19.19 5.63
N SER A 56 -8.82 19.68 6.85
CA SER A 56 -9.48 18.94 7.91
C SER A 56 -10.94 18.80 7.52
N ALA A 57 -11.25 17.76 6.78
CA ALA A 57 -12.62 17.38 6.54
C ALA A 57 -13.15 16.91 7.89
N GLU A 58 -14.17 17.56 8.37
CA GLU A 58 -14.87 17.20 9.61
C GLU A 58 -15.46 15.78 9.58
N ASN A 59 -15.27 15.05 8.48
CA ASN A 59 -15.78 13.70 8.23
C ASN A 59 -14.65 12.66 8.05
N THR A 60 -13.53 12.81 8.74
CA THR A 60 -12.42 11.82 8.66
C THR A 60 -12.80 10.41 9.12
N LEU A 61 -13.89 10.25 9.86
CA LEU A 61 -14.37 8.95 10.32
C LEU A 61 -15.08 8.14 9.21
N ASP A 62 -15.68 8.82 8.24
CA ASP A 62 -16.41 8.16 7.15
C ASP A 62 -15.50 7.72 5.99
N MET A 63 -14.30 8.27 5.90
CA MET A 63 -13.33 7.87 4.86
C MET A 63 -12.64 6.52 5.12
N ILE A 64 -12.66 6.03 6.36
CA ILE A 64 -12.01 4.77 6.74
C ILE A 64 -12.74 3.56 6.13
N ASP A 65 -14.04 3.67 5.94
CA ASP A 65 -14.88 2.59 5.40
C ASP A 65 -15.11 2.67 3.87
N ALA A 66 -14.58 3.69 3.20
CA ALA A 66 -14.74 3.83 1.76
C ALA A 66 -13.83 2.85 1.01
N PRO A 67 -14.35 2.09 0.04
CA PRO A 67 -13.52 1.21 -0.79
C PRO A 67 -12.56 2.04 -1.63
N MET A 68 -11.33 1.56 -1.73
CA MET A 68 -10.27 2.17 -2.56
C MET A 68 -10.12 1.38 -3.85
N VAL A 69 -10.32 2.04 -4.97
CA VAL A 69 -10.10 1.49 -6.30
C VAL A 69 -8.81 2.05 -6.87
N ALA A 70 -7.81 1.20 -6.99
CA ALA A 70 -6.53 1.55 -7.60
C ALA A 70 -6.51 1.13 -9.06
N ILE A 71 -6.13 2.04 -9.94
CA ILE A 71 -6.04 1.81 -11.38
C ILE A 71 -4.60 2.02 -11.83
N ASN A 72 -3.98 0.97 -12.32
CA ASN A 72 -2.68 1.04 -12.96
C ASN A 72 -2.77 0.66 -14.45
N GLY A 73 -1.65 0.70 -15.17
CA GLY A 73 -1.62 0.39 -16.60
C GLY A 73 -1.95 -1.06 -16.98
N GLN A 74 -2.15 -1.95 -16.03
CA GLN A 74 -2.40 -3.38 -16.29
C GLN A 74 -3.73 -3.87 -15.72
N GLN A 75 -4.09 -3.42 -14.52
CA GLN A 75 -5.23 -3.96 -13.80
C GLN A 75 -5.91 -2.92 -12.91
N ILE A 76 -7.15 -3.21 -12.57
CA ILE A 76 -7.94 -2.47 -11.59
C ILE A 76 -8.01 -3.30 -10.32
N LEU A 77 -7.72 -2.68 -9.19
CA LEU A 77 -7.70 -3.31 -7.87
C LEU A 77 -8.72 -2.64 -6.95
N VAL A 78 -9.46 -3.42 -6.20
CA VAL A 78 -10.32 -2.91 -5.11
C VAL A 78 -9.78 -3.42 -3.79
N ASP A 79 -9.31 -2.51 -2.94
CA ASP A 79 -8.67 -2.85 -1.66
C ASP A 79 -7.58 -3.93 -1.78
N GLY A 80 -6.82 -3.90 -2.88
CA GLY A 80 -5.77 -4.86 -3.19
C GLY A 80 -6.20 -6.12 -3.94
N ALA A 81 -7.50 -6.37 -4.11
CA ALA A 81 -8.02 -7.51 -4.87
C ALA A 81 -8.25 -7.14 -6.34
N ALA A 82 -7.88 -8.02 -7.27
CA ALA A 82 -8.07 -7.79 -8.70
C ALA A 82 -9.56 -7.68 -9.05
N ALA A 83 -9.93 -6.62 -9.75
CA ALA A 83 -11.31 -6.30 -10.13
C ALA A 83 -11.51 -6.04 -11.62
N GLY A 84 -10.48 -6.17 -12.43
CA GLY A 84 -10.57 -5.97 -13.86
C GLY A 84 -9.22 -5.81 -14.53
N ASN A 85 -9.23 -5.90 -15.86
CA ASN A 85 -8.06 -5.73 -16.70
C ASN A 85 -8.15 -4.42 -17.47
N THR A 86 -7.19 -3.54 -17.23
CA THR A 86 -7.12 -2.22 -17.88
C THR A 86 -6.94 -2.33 -19.39
N ARG A 87 -6.13 -3.26 -19.85
CA ARG A 87 -5.84 -3.45 -21.28
C ARG A 87 -7.09 -3.84 -22.10
N ALA A 88 -7.95 -4.68 -21.54
CA ALA A 88 -9.17 -5.09 -22.22
C ALA A 88 -10.13 -3.91 -22.46
N ILE A 89 -10.13 -2.93 -21.56
CA ILE A 89 -10.93 -1.71 -21.70
C ILE A 89 -10.29 -0.74 -22.69
N GLU A 90 -8.99 -0.62 -22.65
CA GLU A 90 -8.21 0.22 -23.55
C GLU A 90 -8.33 -0.24 -25.01
N ASP A 91 -8.26 -1.54 -25.26
CA ASP A 91 -8.37 -2.13 -26.59
C ASP A 91 -9.74 -1.86 -27.24
N ASN A 92 -10.80 -1.87 -26.46
CA ASN A 92 -12.15 -1.61 -26.94
C ASN A 92 -12.44 -0.12 -27.20
N LYS A 93 -11.67 0.80 -26.65
CA LYS A 93 -11.82 2.26 -26.80
C LYS A 93 -13.23 2.81 -26.54
N ARG A 94 -14.09 2.05 -25.91
CA ARG A 94 -15.48 2.42 -25.61
C ARG A 94 -15.72 2.40 -24.11
N LEU A 95 -16.57 3.29 -23.63
CA LEU A 95 -17.07 3.26 -22.28
C LEU A 95 -17.87 1.97 -22.06
N GLN A 96 -17.46 1.17 -21.12
CA GLN A 96 -18.11 -0.10 -20.79
C GLN A 96 -18.17 -0.31 -19.30
N ARG A 97 -19.20 -1.00 -18.86
CA ARG A 97 -19.29 -1.43 -17.47
C ARG A 97 -18.30 -2.56 -17.23
N ILE A 98 -17.55 -2.45 -16.16
CA ILE A 98 -16.59 -3.47 -15.71
C ILE A 98 -17.34 -4.40 -14.75
N ASP A 99 -17.77 -5.55 -15.22
CA ASP A 99 -18.65 -6.44 -14.46
C ASP A 99 -18.00 -6.95 -13.16
N GLU A 100 -16.72 -7.29 -13.17
CA GLU A 100 -16.01 -7.72 -11.97
C GLU A 100 -15.96 -6.62 -10.91
N LEU A 101 -15.62 -5.40 -11.31
CA LEU A 101 -15.60 -4.24 -10.43
C LEU A 101 -17.01 -3.95 -9.89
N PHE A 102 -18.01 -3.99 -10.75
CA PHE A 102 -19.41 -3.79 -10.36
C PHE A 102 -19.85 -4.79 -9.30
N ASN A 103 -19.57 -6.07 -9.48
CA ASN A 103 -19.95 -7.12 -8.54
C ASN A 103 -19.24 -6.97 -7.20
N ILE A 104 -17.96 -6.62 -7.18
CA ILE A 104 -17.18 -6.40 -5.96
C ILE A 104 -17.72 -5.19 -5.18
N LEU A 105 -17.96 -4.07 -5.86
CA LEU A 105 -18.47 -2.85 -5.24
C LEU A 105 -19.90 -3.04 -4.73
N LYS A 106 -20.74 -3.72 -5.48
CA LYS A 106 -22.10 -4.07 -5.06
C LYS A 106 -22.08 -4.96 -3.82
N GLY A 107 -21.21 -5.96 -3.79
CA GLY A 107 -21.04 -6.83 -2.61
C GLY A 107 -20.59 -6.05 -1.38
N LYS A 108 -19.64 -5.14 -1.51
CA LYS A 108 -19.20 -4.26 -0.42
C LYS A 108 -20.32 -3.36 0.10
N ARG A 109 -21.13 -2.81 -0.78
CA ARG A 109 -22.31 -2.02 -0.42
C ARG A 109 -23.33 -2.83 0.39
N GLU A 110 -23.63 -4.04 -0.02
CA GLU A 110 -24.57 -4.93 0.69
C GLU A 110 -24.03 -5.28 2.10
N VAL A 111 -22.76 -5.63 2.21
CA VAL A 111 -22.10 -5.91 3.49
C VAL A 111 -22.15 -4.67 4.39
N TRP A 112 -21.86 -3.49 3.86
CA TRP A 112 -21.92 -2.25 4.64
C TRP A 112 -23.32 -1.98 5.18
N LYS A 113 -24.35 -2.18 4.36
CA LYS A 113 -25.76 -2.01 4.78
C LYS A 113 -26.17 -3.01 5.86
N GLN A 114 -25.69 -4.24 5.79
CA GLN A 114 -25.93 -5.24 6.82
C GLN A 114 -25.27 -4.90 8.16
N LEU A 115 -24.06 -4.33 8.10
CA LEU A 115 -23.32 -3.92 9.29
C LEU A 115 -23.87 -2.62 9.92
N HIS A 116 -24.51 -1.78 9.14
CA HIS A 116 -25.02 -0.47 9.56
C HIS A 116 -26.50 -0.27 9.22
N PRO A 117 -27.42 -1.08 9.81
CA PRO A 117 -28.82 -1.07 9.40
C PRO A 117 -29.54 0.26 9.66
N ASN A 118 -29.01 1.09 10.57
CA ASN A 118 -29.62 2.37 10.97
C ASN A 118 -28.93 3.59 10.37
N LYS A 119 -27.96 3.40 9.46
CA LYS A 119 -27.24 4.49 8.81
C LYS A 119 -27.49 4.49 7.32
N ASP A 120 -27.59 5.67 6.74
CA ASP A 120 -27.63 5.84 5.30
C ASP A 120 -26.28 5.52 4.68
N PHE A 121 -26.28 4.81 3.56
CA PHE A 121 -25.07 4.46 2.85
C PHE A 121 -24.42 5.72 2.25
N PRO A 122 -23.18 6.08 2.61
CA PRO A 122 -22.54 7.31 2.15
C PRO A 122 -22.24 7.31 0.66
N GLY A 123 -22.06 6.13 0.05
CA GLY A 123 -21.79 6.00 -1.39
C GLY A 123 -20.49 6.64 -1.84
N VAL A 124 -19.47 6.64 -0.99
CA VAL A 124 -18.15 7.21 -1.29
C VAL A 124 -17.20 6.12 -1.73
N VAL A 125 -16.48 6.34 -2.82
CA VAL A 125 -15.39 5.51 -3.30
C VAL A 125 -14.17 6.38 -3.58
N VAL A 126 -12.98 5.89 -3.25
CA VAL A 126 -11.72 6.57 -3.52
C VAL A 126 -11.08 5.95 -4.74
N LEU A 127 -10.85 6.72 -5.80
CA LEU A 127 -10.12 6.29 -6.98
C LEU A 127 -8.68 6.77 -6.92
N GLN A 128 -7.76 5.83 -6.87
CA GLN A 128 -6.33 6.09 -6.97
C GLN A 128 -5.89 5.76 -8.39
N ILE A 129 -5.46 6.77 -9.14
CA ILE A 129 -5.16 6.65 -10.56
C ILE A 129 -3.69 6.93 -10.80
N ASP A 130 -3.05 6.03 -11.53
CA ASP A 130 -1.69 6.23 -12.00
C ASP A 130 -1.67 7.18 -13.21
N GLN A 131 -0.58 7.93 -13.41
CA GLN A 131 -0.48 8.97 -14.45
C GLN A 131 -0.68 8.46 -15.87
N ASP A 132 -0.27 7.23 -16.14
CA ASP A 132 -0.26 6.65 -17.48
C ASP A 132 -1.57 5.95 -17.85
N VAL A 133 -2.61 6.05 -17.02
CA VAL A 133 -3.88 5.39 -17.27
C VAL A 133 -4.70 6.16 -18.29
N PRO A 134 -5.17 5.50 -19.38
CA PRO A 134 -6.01 6.16 -20.38
C PRO A 134 -7.33 6.67 -19.79
N ALA A 135 -7.81 7.80 -20.31
CA ALA A 135 -9.06 8.43 -19.86
C ALA A 135 -10.29 7.52 -19.99
N VAL A 136 -10.32 6.66 -21.01
CA VAL A 136 -11.43 5.71 -21.22
C VAL A 136 -11.55 4.72 -20.05
N VAL A 137 -10.43 4.28 -19.50
CA VAL A 137 -10.39 3.38 -18.34
C VAL A 137 -10.92 4.09 -17.08
N VAL A 138 -10.48 5.31 -16.85
CA VAL A 138 -10.93 6.13 -15.71
C VAL A 138 -12.43 6.38 -15.78
N LYS A 139 -12.93 6.77 -16.94
CA LYS A 139 -14.36 7.02 -17.18
C LYS A 139 -15.20 5.75 -17.02
N SER A 140 -14.73 4.61 -17.53
CA SER A 140 -15.40 3.32 -17.39
C SER A 140 -15.47 2.88 -15.92
N THR A 141 -14.38 3.08 -15.16
CA THR A 141 -14.34 2.79 -13.74
C THR A 141 -15.29 3.68 -12.95
N PHE A 142 -15.27 4.98 -13.23
CA PHE A 142 -16.17 5.94 -12.62
C PHE A 142 -17.65 5.59 -12.88
N GLN A 143 -17.99 5.31 -14.10
CA GLN A 143 -19.35 4.91 -14.49
C GLN A 143 -19.78 3.61 -13.81
N THR A 144 -18.91 2.63 -13.74
CA THR A 144 -19.16 1.37 -13.05
C THR A 144 -19.40 1.57 -11.56
N ALA A 145 -18.60 2.41 -10.90
CA ALA A 145 -18.78 2.76 -9.50
C ALA A 145 -20.13 3.45 -9.25
N ALA A 146 -20.52 4.37 -10.12
CA ALA A 146 -21.80 5.05 -10.04
C ALA A 146 -22.98 4.07 -10.16
N PHE A 147 -22.92 3.14 -11.10
CA PHE A 147 -23.93 2.08 -11.24
C PHE A 147 -23.98 1.11 -10.05
N ALA A 148 -22.86 0.88 -9.41
CA ALA A 148 -22.81 0.04 -8.20
C ALA A 148 -23.39 0.71 -6.95
N GLY A 149 -23.74 2.00 -7.03
CA GLY A 149 -24.35 2.76 -5.95
C GLY A 149 -23.38 3.65 -5.19
N TYR A 150 -22.27 4.05 -5.80
CA TYR A 150 -21.27 4.98 -5.27
C TYR A 150 -21.29 6.31 -6.04
N PRO A 151 -22.24 7.22 -5.76
CA PRO A 151 -22.36 8.49 -6.49
C PRO A 151 -21.26 9.50 -6.15
N ASN A 152 -20.61 9.34 -5.01
CA ASN A 152 -19.58 10.25 -4.53
C ASN A 152 -18.19 9.65 -4.76
N VAL A 153 -17.44 10.23 -5.69
CA VAL A 153 -16.10 9.76 -6.04
C VAL A 153 -15.06 10.78 -5.61
N SER A 154 -14.09 10.32 -4.85
CA SER A 154 -12.90 11.08 -4.50
C SER A 154 -11.71 10.59 -5.32
N PHE A 155 -10.93 11.50 -5.88
CA PHE A 155 -9.77 11.17 -6.69
C PHE A 155 -8.48 11.39 -5.94
N MET A 156 -7.58 10.41 -6.02
CA MET A 156 -6.19 10.53 -5.60
C MET A 156 -5.31 10.25 -6.83
N VAL A 157 -4.52 11.22 -7.23
CA VAL A 157 -3.60 11.05 -8.36
C VAL A 157 -2.19 10.87 -7.81
N ASN A 158 -1.57 9.74 -8.12
CA ASN A 158 -0.16 9.51 -7.85
C ASN A 158 0.66 10.16 -8.97
N GLY A 159 1.27 11.29 -8.68
CA GLY A 159 2.17 11.92 -9.61
C GLY A 159 2.78 13.18 -9.03
N ILE A 160 4.09 13.33 -9.19
CA ILE A 160 4.77 14.59 -8.96
C ILE A 160 4.44 15.49 -10.16
N PRO A 161 3.81 16.66 -9.97
CA PRO A 161 3.63 17.58 -11.07
C PRO A 161 4.98 17.92 -11.67
N LYS A 162 5.19 17.58 -12.95
CA LYS A 162 6.36 18.04 -13.68
C LYS A 162 6.25 19.56 -13.75
N SER A 163 7.09 20.25 -13.01
CA SER A 163 7.27 21.69 -13.18
C SER A 163 7.81 21.95 -14.59
N HIS A 164 7.02 22.61 -15.41
CA HIS A 164 7.48 23.21 -16.63
C HIS A 164 8.17 24.54 -16.32
#